data_a2b405c5a422bb0eaa3500fe55429a0e
#
_entry.id   a2b405c5a422bb0eaa3500fe55429a0e
#
_cell.length_a   1.000
_cell.length_b   1.000
_cell.length_c   1.000
_cell.angle_alpha   90.00
_cell.angle_beta   90.00
_cell.angle_gamma   90.00
#
_symmetry.space_group_name_H-M   'P 1'
#
loop_
_entity.id
_entity.type
_entity.pdbx_description
1 polymer ?
#
loop_
_entity_poly.entity_id
_entity_poly.type
_entity_poly.pdbx_seq_one_letter_code
_entity_poly.pdbx_strand_id
1 'polypeptide(L)'
;MSGETVRKKNLQFTLLCREISGSLGRYLALFAIVALGVGFFSGLKICKPRMLETGIQYLENQNFYDFKAVSEIGFGEKEVEAFRNADFTAQAEGAYSLDLLYVDEKGSDDVAKAHSLTKEINKVSLTAGRMPEKSGECLADARYSAEEDLGKTFTLSENNSEATQGALAHTEFTVVGLVYSPLYLNYERGSTALGKGRVDCFLYLLPEEFLSDSYTEVYLTVNQEAQAYSEDYKKEIESFRIQAESLEKALLDQRKEELVFLYRSVLLSLDLSPEQAEAAVLP
;
A
#
# COMPACT_ATOMS: atom_id res chain seq x y z
N MET A 1 11.11 -53.92 -55.57
CA MET A 1 10.23 -52.76 -55.48
C MET A 1 10.66 -51.70 -54.45
N SER A 2 11.72 -51.90 -53.65
CA SER A 2 12.15 -50.95 -52.58
C SER A 2 13.07 -49.80 -53.07
N GLY A 3 13.79 -49.92 -54.17
CA GLY A 3 14.76 -48.91 -54.60
C GLY A 3 14.17 -47.71 -55.36
N GLU A 4 13.02 -47.89 -56.03
CA GLU A 4 12.37 -46.81 -56.76
C GLU A 4 11.67 -45.78 -55.97
N THR A 5 11.11 -46.18 -54.82
CA THR A 5 10.42 -45.27 -53.83
C THR A 5 11.39 -44.38 -53.09
N VAL A 6 12.57 -44.86 -52.76
CA VAL A 6 13.61 -44.08 -52.03
C VAL A 6 14.24 -43.06 -53.02
N ARG A 7 14.45 -43.41 -54.28
CA ARG A 7 15.01 -42.51 -55.30
C ARG A 7 14.07 -41.36 -55.65
N LYS A 8 12.73 -41.60 -55.69
CA LYS A 8 11.70 -40.56 -55.88
C LYS A 8 11.62 -39.59 -54.72
N LYS A 9 11.71 -40.06 -53.46
CA LYS A 9 11.71 -39.23 -52.28
C LYS A 9 12.90 -38.26 -52.23
N ASN A 10 14.10 -38.70 -52.53
CA ASN A 10 15.30 -37.88 -52.62
C ASN A 10 15.23 -36.82 -53.70
N LEU A 11 14.62 -37.15 -54.88
CA LEU A 11 14.46 -36.22 -55.99
C LEU A 11 13.48 -35.08 -55.65
N GLN A 12 12.36 -35.40 -55.00
CA GLN A 12 11.39 -34.43 -54.58
C GLN A 12 11.98 -33.47 -53.51
N PHE A 13 12.75 -33.98 -52.54
CA PHE A 13 13.44 -33.18 -51.55
C PHE A 13 14.48 -32.24 -52.16
N THR A 14 15.24 -32.73 -53.14
CA THR A 14 16.24 -31.91 -53.85
C THR A 14 15.59 -30.81 -54.70
N LEU A 15 14.44 -31.09 -55.32
CA LEU A 15 13.66 -30.09 -56.06
C LEU A 15 13.09 -29.04 -55.16
N LEU A 16 12.54 -29.44 -54.01
CA LEU A 16 12.05 -28.52 -52.96
C LEU A 16 13.16 -27.60 -52.43
N CYS A 17 14.32 -28.13 -52.10
CA CYS A 17 15.48 -27.35 -51.66
C CYS A 17 15.96 -26.35 -52.74
N ARG A 18 15.90 -26.72 -54.01
CA ARG A 18 16.28 -25.84 -55.12
C ARG A 18 15.26 -24.73 -55.36
N GLU A 19 13.97 -25.02 -55.18
CA GLU A 19 12.89 -24.03 -55.28
C GLU A 19 12.94 -23.02 -54.14
N ILE A 20 13.19 -23.51 -52.91
CA ILE A 20 13.36 -22.64 -51.71
C ILE A 20 14.59 -21.73 -51.89
N SER A 21 15.73 -22.28 -52.35
CA SER A 21 16.94 -21.48 -52.56
C SER A 21 16.81 -20.45 -53.68
N GLY A 22 16.00 -20.73 -54.71
CA GLY A 22 15.69 -19.78 -55.79
C GLY A 22 14.74 -18.65 -55.41
N SER A 23 13.98 -18.81 -54.30
CA SER A 23 13.00 -17.85 -53.78
C SER A 23 13.22 -17.52 -52.31
N LEU A 24 14.46 -17.58 -51.84
CA LEU A 24 14.82 -17.48 -50.42
C LEU A 24 14.22 -16.24 -49.72
N GLY A 25 14.23 -15.10 -50.41
CA GLY A 25 13.66 -13.84 -49.85
C GLY A 25 12.17 -13.95 -49.55
N ARG A 26 11.40 -14.69 -50.38
CA ARG A 26 9.96 -14.87 -50.19
C ARG A 26 9.65 -15.80 -49.01
N TYR A 27 10.43 -16.89 -48.87
CA TYR A 27 10.30 -17.81 -47.74
C TYR A 27 10.77 -17.17 -46.42
N LEU A 28 11.85 -16.39 -46.44
CA LEU A 28 12.32 -15.61 -45.29
C LEU A 28 11.30 -14.57 -44.85
N ALA A 29 10.66 -13.85 -45.77
CA ALA A 29 9.62 -12.89 -45.44
C ALA A 29 8.41 -13.58 -44.79
N LEU A 30 7.96 -14.71 -45.35
CA LEU A 30 6.85 -15.48 -44.77
C LEU A 30 7.20 -16.03 -43.39
N PHE A 31 8.40 -16.59 -43.24
CA PHE A 31 8.91 -17.07 -41.96
C PHE A 31 8.98 -15.94 -40.91
N ALA A 32 9.50 -14.77 -41.32
CA ALA A 32 9.61 -13.61 -40.43
C ALA A 32 8.23 -13.13 -39.93
N ILE A 33 7.22 -13.09 -40.83
CA ILE A 33 5.85 -12.70 -40.42
C ILE A 33 5.25 -13.71 -39.44
N VAL A 34 5.41 -15.02 -39.72
CA VAL A 34 4.91 -16.06 -38.80
C VAL A 34 5.67 -16.04 -37.47
N ALA A 35 7.00 -15.91 -37.51
CA ALA A 35 7.83 -15.84 -36.32
C ALA A 35 7.50 -14.63 -35.45
N LEU A 36 7.28 -13.45 -36.06
CA LEU A 36 6.83 -12.24 -35.38
C LEU A 36 5.45 -12.44 -34.74
N GLY A 37 4.49 -13.02 -35.47
CA GLY A 37 3.15 -13.26 -34.93
C GLY A 37 3.16 -14.23 -33.76
N VAL A 38 3.86 -15.36 -33.89
CA VAL A 38 3.98 -16.36 -32.82
C VAL A 38 4.78 -15.80 -31.64
N GLY A 39 5.88 -15.10 -31.90
CA GLY A 39 6.73 -14.48 -30.86
C GLY A 39 5.97 -13.42 -30.06
N PHE A 40 5.26 -12.54 -30.77
CA PHE A 40 4.43 -11.51 -30.10
C PHE A 40 3.32 -12.12 -29.25
N PHE A 41 2.58 -13.09 -29.81
CA PHE A 41 1.50 -13.76 -29.07
C PHE A 41 2.02 -14.54 -27.84
N SER A 42 3.13 -15.25 -28.01
CA SER A 42 3.77 -15.97 -26.91
C SER A 42 4.29 -15.01 -25.83
N GLY A 43 4.90 -13.89 -26.24
CA GLY A 43 5.37 -12.84 -25.33
C GLY A 43 4.23 -12.25 -24.50
N LEU A 44 3.10 -11.91 -25.14
CA LEU A 44 1.92 -11.40 -24.41
C LEU A 44 1.34 -12.43 -23.43
N LYS A 45 1.30 -13.71 -23.80
CA LYS A 45 0.82 -14.76 -22.90
C LYS A 45 1.68 -14.94 -21.65
N ILE A 46 2.99 -14.75 -21.76
CA ILE A 46 3.93 -14.92 -20.65
C ILE A 46 4.01 -13.64 -19.78
N CYS A 47 3.78 -12.46 -20.37
CA CYS A 47 3.92 -11.18 -19.68
C CYS A 47 2.99 -11.07 -18.45
N LYS A 48 1.70 -11.37 -18.61
CA LYS A 48 0.71 -11.24 -17.53
C LYS A 48 1.03 -12.10 -16.29
N PRO A 49 1.28 -13.43 -16.40
CA PRO A 49 1.63 -14.22 -15.23
C PRO A 49 2.94 -13.77 -14.56
N ARG A 50 3.95 -13.35 -15.34
CA ARG A 50 5.21 -12.87 -14.79
C ARG A 50 5.07 -11.55 -14.04
N MET A 51 4.29 -10.60 -14.58
CA MET A 51 3.99 -9.35 -13.88
C MET A 51 3.24 -9.61 -12.57
N LEU A 52 2.25 -10.52 -12.59
CA LEU A 52 1.50 -10.89 -11.41
C LEU A 52 2.41 -11.54 -10.34
N GLU A 53 3.23 -12.51 -10.75
CA GLU A 53 4.20 -13.17 -9.87
C GLU A 53 5.16 -12.18 -9.22
N THR A 54 5.72 -11.25 -10.00
CA THR A 54 6.61 -10.19 -9.48
C THR A 54 5.88 -9.27 -8.51
N GLY A 55 4.63 -8.90 -8.81
CA GLY A 55 3.80 -8.07 -7.93
C GLY A 55 3.48 -8.77 -6.62
N ILE A 56 3.08 -10.04 -6.66
CA ILE A 56 2.81 -10.86 -5.48
C ILE A 56 4.07 -10.96 -4.61
N GLN A 57 5.19 -11.33 -5.22
CA GLN A 57 6.47 -11.46 -4.51
C GLN A 57 6.90 -10.13 -3.84
N TYR A 58 6.66 -9.00 -4.51
CA TYR A 58 6.92 -7.69 -3.91
C TYR A 58 6.05 -7.47 -2.66
N LEU A 59 4.75 -7.72 -2.73
CA LEU A 59 3.82 -7.56 -1.61
C LEU A 59 4.13 -8.50 -0.45
N GLU A 60 4.45 -9.76 -0.75
CA GLU A 60 4.87 -10.75 0.26
C GLU A 60 6.16 -10.33 0.96
N ASN A 61 7.17 -9.85 0.23
CA ASN A 61 8.42 -9.37 0.79
C ASN A 61 8.26 -8.17 1.72
N GLN A 62 7.24 -7.33 1.47
CA GLN A 62 6.91 -6.18 2.31
C GLN A 62 5.90 -6.53 3.41
N ASN A 63 5.48 -7.80 3.52
CA ASN A 63 4.43 -8.25 4.44
C ASN A 63 3.20 -7.34 4.35
N PHE A 64 2.65 -7.23 3.13
CA PHE A 64 1.52 -6.34 2.86
C PHE A 64 0.27 -6.82 3.58
N TYR A 65 -0.49 -5.91 4.15
CA TYR A 65 -1.70 -6.22 4.90
C TYR A 65 -2.77 -6.93 4.05
N ASP A 66 -3.54 -7.82 4.66
CA ASP A 66 -4.74 -8.40 4.07
C ASP A 66 -5.98 -7.54 4.35
N PHE A 67 -6.07 -6.98 5.56
CA PHE A 67 -7.15 -6.09 5.97
C PHE A 67 -6.61 -4.84 6.65
N LYS A 68 -7.33 -3.74 6.46
CA LYS A 68 -7.10 -2.47 7.13
C LYS A 68 -8.39 -2.02 7.80
N ALA A 69 -8.40 -1.93 9.12
CA ALA A 69 -9.43 -1.28 9.89
C ALA A 69 -9.11 0.22 10.03
N VAL A 70 -10.12 1.08 9.90
CA VAL A 70 -9.99 2.55 9.98
C VAL A 70 -11.11 3.09 10.86
N SER A 71 -10.79 3.96 11.80
CA SER A 71 -11.77 4.54 12.71
C SER A 71 -11.53 6.02 12.95
N GLU A 72 -12.61 6.81 12.94
CA GLU A 72 -12.57 8.24 13.30
C GLU A 72 -12.34 8.45 14.80
N ILE A 73 -12.78 7.52 15.65
CA ILE A 73 -12.54 7.57 17.10
C ILE A 73 -11.19 6.92 17.48
N GLY A 74 -10.48 6.37 16.49
CA GLY A 74 -9.21 5.69 16.65
C GLY A 74 -9.32 4.33 17.36
N PHE A 75 -8.20 3.60 17.39
CA PHE A 75 -8.04 2.34 18.11
C PHE A 75 -6.99 2.51 19.19
N GLY A 76 -7.28 2.08 20.42
CA GLY A 76 -6.26 2.01 21.47
C GLY A 76 -5.48 0.69 21.40
N GLU A 77 -4.47 0.55 22.25
CA GLU A 77 -3.66 -0.67 22.29
C GLU A 77 -4.50 -1.92 22.64
N LYS A 78 -5.57 -1.77 23.42
CA LYS A 78 -6.49 -2.89 23.74
C LYS A 78 -7.19 -3.45 22.51
N GLU A 79 -7.64 -2.57 21.61
CA GLU A 79 -8.29 -2.98 20.36
C GLU A 79 -7.29 -3.62 19.42
N VAL A 80 -6.08 -3.08 19.30
CA VAL A 80 -5.00 -3.70 18.51
C VAL A 80 -4.63 -5.08 19.07
N GLU A 81 -4.57 -5.22 20.39
CA GLU A 81 -4.30 -6.50 21.04
C GLU A 81 -5.44 -7.51 20.83
N ALA A 82 -6.69 -7.05 20.85
CA ALA A 82 -7.84 -7.89 20.54
C ALA A 82 -7.80 -8.42 19.09
N PHE A 83 -7.42 -7.59 18.14
CA PHE A 83 -7.16 -8.04 16.76
C PHE A 83 -6.01 -9.03 16.69
N ARG A 84 -4.90 -8.79 17.41
CA ARG A 84 -3.74 -9.67 17.44
C ARG A 84 -4.04 -11.05 18.00
N ASN A 85 -4.97 -11.12 18.97
CA ASN A 85 -5.37 -12.38 19.62
C ASN A 85 -6.54 -13.09 18.92
N ALA A 86 -7.06 -12.57 17.84
CA ALA A 86 -8.12 -13.23 17.07
C ALA A 86 -7.58 -14.44 16.31
N ASP A 87 -8.33 -15.55 16.31
CA ASP A 87 -7.89 -16.84 15.73
C ASP A 87 -7.53 -16.76 14.24
N PHE A 88 -8.16 -15.83 13.50
CA PHE A 88 -7.90 -15.64 12.07
C PHE A 88 -6.68 -14.77 11.78
N THR A 89 -6.16 -14.07 12.77
CA THR A 89 -5.09 -13.09 12.60
C THR A 89 -3.71 -13.74 12.72
N ALA A 90 -2.84 -13.50 11.74
CA ALA A 90 -1.42 -13.85 11.83
C ALA A 90 -0.64 -12.74 12.55
N GLN A 91 -0.86 -11.49 12.17
CA GLN A 91 -0.25 -10.32 12.79
C GLN A 91 -1.24 -9.15 12.78
N ALA A 92 -1.15 -8.28 13.79
CA ALA A 92 -1.88 -7.02 13.84
C ALA A 92 -0.98 -5.90 14.36
N GLU A 93 -1.02 -4.75 13.70
CA GLU A 93 -0.20 -3.59 14.04
C GLU A 93 -1.00 -2.30 13.90
N GLY A 94 -1.01 -1.49 14.96
CA GLY A 94 -1.61 -0.15 14.93
C GLY A 94 -0.70 0.83 14.18
N ALA A 95 -1.30 1.74 13.45
CA ALA A 95 -0.59 2.73 12.66
C ALA A 95 -1.32 4.09 12.69
N TYR A 96 -0.57 5.13 12.37
CA TYR A 96 -1.12 6.46 12.21
C TYR A 96 -1.08 6.86 10.74
N SER A 97 -2.12 7.56 10.29
CA SER A 97 -2.12 8.27 9.02
C SER A 97 -2.79 9.64 9.18
N LEU A 98 -2.20 10.66 8.58
CA LEU A 98 -2.66 12.04 8.68
C LEU A 98 -2.44 12.75 7.34
N ASP A 99 -3.50 13.37 6.80
CA ASP A 99 -3.38 14.27 5.66
C ASP A 99 -2.97 15.66 6.18
N LEU A 100 -1.96 16.27 5.54
CA LEU A 100 -1.43 17.57 5.94
C LEU A 100 -1.01 18.41 4.74
N LEU A 101 -1.03 19.73 4.92
CA LEU A 101 -0.46 20.69 3.98
C LEU A 101 1.03 20.87 4.28
N TYR A 102 1.84 20.91 3.25
CA TYR A 102 3.26 21.23 3.34
C TYR A 102 3.62 22.32 2.32
N VAL A 103 4.71 23.03 2.58
CA VAL A 103 5.22 24.08 1.70
C VAL A 103 6.14 23.45 0.66
N ASP A 104 5.78 23.57 -0.63
CA ASP A 104 6.62 23.12 -1.73
C ASP A 104 7.82 24.05 -1.98
N GLU A 105 8.75 23.69 -2.87
CA GLU A 105 9.91 24.51 -3.23
C GLU A 105 9.56 25.90 -3.81
N LYS A 106 8.30 26.08 -4.25
CA LYS A 106 7.82 27.36 -4.81
C LYS A 106 7.10 28.22 -3.77
N GLY A 107 7.00 27.74 -2.53
CA GLY A 107 6.25 28.41 -1.47
C GLY A 107 4.75 28.24 -1.56
N SER A 108 4.26 27.23 -2.27
CA SER A 108 2.83 26.90 -2.39
C SER A 108 2.48 25.72 -1.48
N ASP A 109 1.22 25.68 -1.05
CA ASP A 109 0.72 24.54 -0.28
C ASP A 109 0.34 23.39 -1.20
N ASP A 110 0.96 22.26 -0.99
CA ASP A 110 0.61 20.97 -1.54
C ASP A 110 0.22 19.99 -0.41
N VAL A 111 -0.38 18.85 -0.76
CA VAL A 111 -0.88 17.90 0.22
C VAL A 111 0.00 16.66 0.31
N ALA A 112 0.45 16.34 1.51
CA ALA A 112 1.12 15.09 1.81
C ALA A 112 0.27 14.23 2.74
N LYS A 113 0.44 12.90 2.64
CA LYS A 113 -0.06 11.95 3.63
C LYS A 113 1.10 11.45 4.47
N ALA A 114 1.08 11.78 5.76
CA ALA A 114 2.02 11.25 6.74
C ALA A 114 1.54 9.89 7.23
N HIS A 115 2.42 8.91 7.24
CA HIS A 115 2.21 7.59 7.82
C HIS A 115 3.23 7.34 8.92
N SER A 116 2.84 6.63 9.97
CA SER A 116 3.81 6.07 10.88
C SER A 116 4.53 4.87 10.27
N LEU A 117 5.81 4.73 10.57
CA LEU A 117 6.54 3.50 10.26
C LEU A 117 5.98 2.34 11.07
N THR A 118 5.72 1.26 10.41
CA THR A 118 5.32 -0.02 10.98
C THR A 118 6.54 -0.94 11.09
N LYS A 119 6.52 -1.90 12.01
CA LYS A 119 7.65 -2.79 12.28
C LYS A 119 7.63 -4.03 11.39
N GLU A 120 6.47 -4.66 11.31
CA GLU A 120 6.32 -5.95 10.65
C GLU A 120 5.45 -5.92 9.40
N ILE A 121 4.37 -5.16 9.40
CA ILE A 121 3.39 -5.10 8.30
C ILE A 121 3.68 -3.87 7.44
N ASN A 122 3.50 -3.97 6.11
CA ASN A 122 3.70 -2.88 5.13
C ASN A 122 5.11 -2.26 5.15
N LYS A 123 6.14 -3.08 5.23
CA LYS A 123 7.53 -2.60 5.24
C LYS A 123 7.84 -1.77 4.00
N VAL A 124 8.47 -0.62 4.19
CA VAL A 124 8.88 0.24 3.09
C VAL A 124 10.20 -0.24 2.48
N SER A 125 10.38 0.01 1.18
CA SER A 125 11.63 -0.32 0.48
C SER A 125 12.49 0.93 0.34
N LEU A 126 13.59 1.00 1.08
CA LEU A 126 14.55 2.09 0.99
C LEU A 126 15.27 2.06 -0.38
N THR A 127 15.28 3.19 -1.08
CA THR A 127 15.94 3.34 -2.39
C THR A 127 17.21 4.18 -2.30
N ALA A 128 17.24 5.17 -1.40
CA ALA A 128 18.39 6.03 -1.16
C ALA A 128 18.37 6.55 0.28
N GLY A 129 19.52 6.93 0.80
CA GLY A 129 19.66 7.42 2.17
C GLY A 129 19.63 6.32 3.23
N ARG A 130 19.00 6.58 4.36
CA ARG A 130 18.87 5.67 5.51
C ARG A 130 17.48 5.70 6.15
N MET A 131 17.19 4.75 7.00
CA MET A 131 16.01 4.81 7.87
C MET A 131 16.15 5.91 8.93
N PRO A 132 15.03 6.53 9.40
CA PRO A 132 15.06 7.49 10.48
C PRO A 132 15.46 6.81 11.80
N GLU A 133 16.32 7.47 12.57
CA GLU A 133 16.84 6.98 13.84
C GLU A 133 16.38 7.82 15.03
N LYS A 134 15.92 9.03 14.76
CA LYS A 134 15.51 9.99 15.79
C LYS A 134 14.33 10.85 15.33
N SER A 135 13.64 11.40 16.31
CA SER A 135 12.57 12.37 16.13
C SER A 135 13.01 13.56 15.25
N GLY A 136 12.09 14.06 14.40
CA GLY A 136 12.36 15.10 13.40
C GLY A 136 12.98 14.60 12.10
N GLU A 137 13.15 13.28 11.91
CA GLU A 137 13.57 12.68 10.65
C GLU A 137 12.38 12.04 9.91
N CYS A 138 12.39 12.09 8.58
CA CYS A 138 11.37 11.46 7.75
C CYS A 138 11.94 10.72 6.56
N LEU A 139 11.13 9.79 6.03
CA LEU A 139 11.32 9.21 4.71
C LEU A 139 10.36 9.86 3.73
N ALA A 140 10.84 10.18 2.55
CA ALA A 140 10.03 10.78 1.50
C ALA A 140 9.74 9.77 0.36
N ASP A 141 8.68 10.07 -0.38
CA ASP A 141 8.26 9.31 -1.55
C ASP A 141 9.31 9.36 -2.66
N ALA A 142 9.94 8.22 -2.96
CA ALA A 142 10.99 8.10 -3.97
C ALA A 142 10.52 8.39 -5.42
N ARG A 143 9.21 8.52 -5.67
CA ARG A 143 8.69 8.94 -6.98
C ARG A 143 8.46 10.44 -7.08
N TYR A 144 8.34 11.09 -5.94
CA TYR A 144 8.14 12.54 -5.84
C TYR A 144 9.46 13.28 -5.59
N SER A 145 10.33 12.69 -4.78
CA SER A 145 11.62 13.26 -4.36
C SER A 145 12.78 12.58 -5.07
N ALA A 146 13.88 13.31 -5.27
CA ALA A 146 15.13 12.84 -5.83
C ALA A 146 16.23 12.72 -4.75
N GLU A 147 17.39 12.11 -5.07
CA GLU A 147 18.49 11.96 -4.12
C GLU A 147 19.04 13.30 -3.63
N GLU A 148 18.88 14.37 -4.42
CA GLU A 148 19.29 15.75 -4.07
C GLU A 148 18.41 16.35 -2.96
N ASP A 149 17.28 15.72 -2.63
CA ASP A 149 16.38 16.13 -1.55
C ASP A 149 16.81 15.55 -0.19
N LEU A 150 17.74 14.60 -0.18
CA LEU A 150 18.31 14.08 1.07
C LEU A 150 19.01 15.20 1.85
N GLY A 151 18.64 15.33 3.11
CA GLY A 151 19.10 16.38 4.01
C GLY A 151 18.30 17.69 3.92
N LYS A 152 17.38 17.85 2.97
CA LYS A 152 16.45 18.99 2.93
C LYS A 152 15.40 18.86 4.03
N THR A 153 14.82 20.01 4.38
CA THR A 153 13.74 20.09 5.37
C THR A 153 12.39 20.03 4.66
N PHE A 154 11.55 19.17 5.12
CA PHE A 154 10.13 19.11 4.78
C PHE A 154 9.37 19.90 5.84
N THR A 155 8.71 20.99 5.45
CA THR A 155 8.06 21.93 6.37
C THR A 155 6.54 21.88 6.22
N LEU A 156 5.83 21.69 7.33
CA LEU A 156 4.38 21.78 7.36
C LEU A 156 3.94 23.23 7.10
N SER A 157 2.85 23.40 6.35
CA SER A 157 2.26 24.72 6.13
C SER A 157 1.56 25.24 7.40
N GLU A 158 1.68 26.53 7.64
CA GLU A 158 0.93 27.23 8.70
C GLU A 158 -0.59 27.22 8.45
N ASN A 159 -1.03 26.93 7.21
CA ASN A 159 -2.43 26.83 6.82
C ASN A 159 -3.10 25.51 7.24
N ASN A 160 -2.36 24.60 7.88
CA ASN A 160 -2.96 23.44 8.52
C ASN A 160 -3.87 23.86 9.70
N SER A 161 -4.91 23.08 9.95
CA SER A 161 -5.75 23.27 11.14
C SER A 161 -4.92 23.16 12.44
N GLU A 162 -5.37 23.79 13.50
CA GLU A 162 -4.74 23.65 14.83
C GLU A 162 -4.65 22.17 15.26
N ALA A 163 -5.68 21.38 14.94
CA ALA A 163 -5.69 19.95 15.22
C ALA A 163 -4.59 19.20 14.46
N THR A 164 -4.38 19.53 13.17
CA THR A 164 -3.31 18.94 12.36
C THR A 164 -1.92 19.36 12.83
N GLN A 165 -1.74 20.63 13.18
CA GLN A 165 -0.46 21.14 13.72
C GLN A 165 -0.13 20.51 15.07
N GLY A 166 -1.15 20.33 15.95
CA GLY A 166 -1.00 19.70 17.25
C GLY A 166 -0.94 18.16 17.21
N ALA A 167 -1.15 17.54 16.07
CA ALA A 167 -1.11 16.08 15.95
C ALA A 167 0.31 15.50 15.81
N LEU A 168 1.31 16.34 15.49
CA LEU A 168 2.71 15.93 15.31
C LEU A 168 3.61 16.69 16.30
N ALA A 169 4.69 16.01 16.73
CA ALA A 169 5.66 16.59 17.66
C ALA A 169 6.51 17.71 17.01
N HIS A 170 6.67 17.68 15.70
CA HIS A 170 7.43 18.66 14.93
C HIS A 170 6.63 19.15 13.72
N THR A 171 6.95 20.37 13.27
CA THR A 171 6.43 20.97 12.04
C THR A 171 7.45 20.95 10.92
N GLU A 172 8.69 20.57 11.22
CA GLU A 172 9.80 20.46 10.26
C GLU A 172 10.46 19.10 10.42
N PHE A 173 10.69 18.43 9.29
CA PHE A 173 11.31 17.10 9.24
C PHE A 173 12.47 17.08 8.26
N THR A 174 13.59 16.50 8.67
CA THR A 174 14.72 16.27 7.77
C THR A 174 14.50 15.01 6.95
N VAL A 175 14.55 15.11 5.63
CA VAL A 175 14.47 13.95 4.73
C VAL A 175 15.77 13.17 4.80
N VAL A 176 15.73 11.97 5.42
CA VAL A 176 16.93 11.13 5.60
C VAL A 176 16.96 9.93 4.67
N GLY A 177 15.86 9.60 4.03
CA GLY A 177 15.78 8.51 3.08
C GLY A 177 14.60 8.63 2.12
N LEU A 178 14.73 7.96 0.99
CA LEU A 178 13.70 7.85 -0.04
C LEU A 178 13.20 6.40 -0.08
N VAL A 179 11.88 6.23 -0.17
CA VAL A 179 11.26 4.90 -0.10
C VAL A 179 10.17 4.69 -1.14
N TYR A 180 10.04 3.43 -1.56
CA TYR A 180 8.78 2.92 -2.11
C TYR A 180 7.96 2.28 -1.00
N SER A 181 6.65 2.49 -1.05
CA SER A 181 5.70 1.91 -0.11
C SER A 181 4.76 0.93 -0.83
N PRO A 182 4.46 -0.23 -0.24
CA PRO A 182 3.48 -1.16 -0.79
C PRO A 182 2.05 -0.59 -0.78
N LEU A 183 1.77 0.44 0.02
CA LEU A 183 0.49 1.14 0.02
C LEU A 183 0.25 1.93 -1.28
N TYR A 184 1.30 2.21 -2.07
CA TYR A 184 1.27 3.08 -3.25
C TYR A 184 1.90 2.43 -4.47
N LEU A 185 1.20 1.45 -5.07
CA LEU A 185 1.69 0.72 -6.25
C LEU A 185 1.62 1.55 -7.54
N ASN A 186 0.72 2.53 -7.61
CA ASN A 186 0.53 3.42 -8.76
C ASN A 186 1.08 4.83 -8.51
N TYR A 187 0.86 5.74 -9.47
CA TYR A 187 1.26 7.15 -9.36
C TYR A 187 0.30 7.98 -8.49
N GLU A 188 -0.95 7.56 -8.37
CA GLU A 188 -1.94 8.25 -7.56
C GLU A 188 -1.68 7.95 -6.07
N ARG A 189 -1.66 9.01 -5.25
CA ARG A 189 -1.44 8.93 -3.79
C ARG A 189 -2.75 8.95 -2.99
N GLY A 190 -3.87 9.07 -3.68
CA GLY A 190 -5.21 9.09 -3.09
C GLY A 190 -5.87 10.45 -3.14
N SER A 191 -7.10 10.49 -2.63
CA SER A 191 -7.90 11.70 -2.48
C SER A 191 -7.89 12.15 -1.02
N THR A 192 -8.11 13.45 -0.83
CA THR A 192 -8.17 14.09 0.48
C THR A 192 -9.24 15.20 0.47
N ALA A 193 -9.66 15.66 1.64
CA ALA A 193 -10.48 16.84 1.77
C ALA A 193 -9.66 18.16 1.74
N LEU A 194 -8.33 18.07 1.78
CA LEU A 194 -7.44 19.23 1.81
C LEU A 194 -7.07 19.73 0.42
N GLY A 195 -6.69 21.00 0.32
CA GLY A 195 -6.10 21.63 -0.85
C GLY A 195 -6.88 21.39 -2.14
N LYS A 196 -6.26 20.74 -3.12
CA LYS A 196 -6.82 20.44 -4.44
C LYS A 196 -7.64 19.14 -4.49
N GLY A 197 -7.89 18.50 -3.35
CA GLY A 197 -8.67 17.27 -3.27
C GLY A 197 -7.88 15.98 -3.60
N ARG A 198 -6.56 16.08 -3.75
CA ARG A 198 -5.66 14.95 -4.00
C ARG A 198 -4.43 15.03 -3.11
N VAL A 199 -3.87 13.88 -2.78
CA VAL A 199 -2.57 13.77 -2.14
C VAL A 199 -1.48 13.80 -3.20
N ASP A 200 -0.49 14.66 -3.04
CA ASP A 200 0.62 14.80 -4.00
C ASP A 200 1.77 13.83 -3.69
N CYS A 201 2.12 13.66 -2.43
CA CYS A 201 3.16 12.73 -1.98
C CYS A 201 2.83 12.10 -0.63
N PHE A 202 3.66 11.16 -0.18
CA PHE A 202 3.57 10.61 1.17
C PHE A 202 4.89 10.80 1.91
N LEU A 203 4.79 10.75 3.24
CA LEU A 203 5.90 10.71 4.17
C LEU A 203 5.76 9.54 5.12
N TYR A 204 6.89 9.01 5.60
CA TYR A 204 6.91 8.12 6.75
C TYR A 204 7.69 8.76 7.89
N LEU A 205 7.07 8.76 9.05
CA LEU A 205 7.58 9.31 10.30
C LEU A 205 7.73 8.18 11.33
N LEU A 206 8.55 8.41 12.33
CA LEU A 206 8.58 7.52 13.50
C LEU A 206 7.24 7.58 14.24
N PRO A 207 6.75 6.49 14.84
CA PRO A 207 5.48 6.48 15.56
C PRO A 207 5.39 7.54 16.68
N GLU A 208 6.50 7.84 17.35
CA GLU A 208 6.59 8.85 18.41
C GLU A 208 6.38 10.29 17.95
N GLU A 209 6.37 10.54 16.64
CA GLU A 209 6.01 11.84 16.08
C GLU A 209 4.50 12.14 16.17
N PHE A 210 3.68 11.10 16.27
CA PHE A 210 2.24 11.26 16.38
C PHE A 210 1.83 11.39 17.84
N LEU A 211 1.28 12.55 18.20
CA LEU A 211 0.88 12.90 19.57
C LEU A 211 -0.51 12.39 19.97
N SER A 212 -1.00 11.38 19.26
CA SER A 212 -2.29 10.75 19.55
C SER A 212 -2.11 9.47 20.36
N ASP A 213 -2.93 9.30 21.40
CA ASP A 213 -3.02 8.06 22.19
C ASP A 213 -3.78 6.93 21.47
N SER A 214 -4.27 7.21 20.25
CA SER A 214 -5.09 6.27 19.49
C SER A 214 -4.60 6.19 18.05
N TYR A 215 -4.41 4.97 17.57
CA TYR A 215 -4.07 4.67 16.18
C TYR A 215 -5.25 5.02 15.27
N THR A 216 -4.98 5.59 14.11
CA THR A 216 -6.01 5.88 13.08
C THR A 216 -6.36 4.67 12.25
N GLU A 217 -5.43 3.74 12.14
CA GLU A 217 -5.51 2.54 11.31
C GLU A 217 -4.96 1.32 12.07
N VAL A 218 -5.52 0.14 11.79
CA VAL A 218 -4.95 -1.14 12.21
C VAL A 218 -4.77 -2.00 10.97
N TYR A 219 -3.55 -2.45 10.74
CA TYR A 219 -3.22 -3.39 9.69
C TYR A 219 -3.23 -4.81 10.22
N LEU A 220 -3.79 -5.73 9.42
CA LEU A 220 -3.95 -7.13 9.76
C LEU A 220 -3.42 -8.00 8.63
N THR A 221 -2.64 -9.02 8.98
CA THR A 221 -2.41 -10.17 8.11
C THR A 221 -3.11 -11.40 8.69
N VAL A 222 -3.58 -12.30 7.82
CA VAL A 222 -4.38 -13.44 8.24
C VAL A 222 -3.65 -14.78 8.06
N ASN A 223 -4.09 -15.78 8.81
CA ASN A 223 -3.58 -17.16 8.73
C ASN A 223 -4.18 -17.87 7.50
N GLN A 224 -3.76 -17.48 6.29
CA GLN A 224 -4.23 -18.08 5.05
C GLN A 224 -3.38 -19.27 4.64
N GLU A 225 -4.03 -20.36 4.19
CA GLU A 225 -3.36 -21.55 3.67
C GLU A 225 -3.46 -21.65 2.15
N ALA A 226 -4.48 -21.01 1.55
CA ALA A 226 -4.74 -21.05 0.12
C ALA A 226 -3.73 -20.21 -0.68
N GLN A 227 -3.35 -20.69 -1.86
CA GLN A 227 -2.49 -19.96 -2.77
C GLN A 227 -3.14 -18.62 -3.18
N ALA A 228 -2.41 -17.52 -3.05
CA ALA A 228 -2.86 -16.18 -3.38
C ALA A 228 -3.54 -16.11 -4.77
N TYR A 229 -4.69 -15.42 -4.82
CA TYR A 229 -5.54 -15.25 -6.01
C TYR A 229 -6.21 -16.52 -6.57
N SER A 230 -6.18 -17.67 -5.87
CA SER A 230 -6.99 -18.84 -6.20
C SER A 230 -8.47 -18.61 -5.84
N GLU A 231 -9.39 -19.47 -6.32
CA GLU A 231 -10.80 -19.39 -5.94
C GLU A 231 -11.01 -19.77 -4.45
N ASP A 232 -10.17 -20.63 -3.91
CA ASP A 232 -10.23 -21.01 -2.50
C ASP A 232 -9.70 -19.87 -1.62
N TYR A 233 -8.63 -19.18 -2.04
CA TYR A 233 -8.18 -17.94 -1.41
C TYR A 233 -9.29 -16.90 -1.30
N LYS A 234 -10.05 -16.67 -2.36
CA LYS A 234 -11.15 -15.68 -2.33
C LYS A 234 -12.23 -16.04 -1.30
N LYS A 235 -12.55 -17.32 -1.15
CA LYS A 235 -13.53 -17.78 -0.15
C LYS A 235 -13.01 -17.65 1.27
N GLU A 236 -11.74 -17.98 1.47
CA GLU A 236 -11.07 -17.91 2.75
C GLU A 236 -10.95 -16.44 3.21
N ILE A 237 -10.45 -15.54 2.36
CA ILE A 237 -10.38 -14.10 2.62
C ILE A 237 -11.76 -13.50 2.89
N GLU A 238 -12.80 -13.89 2.16
CA GLU A 238 -14.16 -13.42 2.42
C GLU A 238 -14.68 -13.86 3.79
N SER A 239 -14.37 -15.08 4.23
CA SER A 239 -14.68 -15.55 5.58
C SER A 239 -13.96 -14.73 6.65
N PHE A 240 -12.66 -14.47 6.46
CA PHE A 240 -11.87 -13.64 7.39
C PHE A 240 -12.36 -12.19 7.42
N ARG A 241 -12.76 -11.63 6.26
CA ARG A 241 -13.34 -10.29 6.18
C ARG A 241 -14.58 -10.15 7.09
N ILE A 242 -15.51 -11.11 7.01
CA ILE A 242 -16.71 -11.11 7.84
C ILE A 242 -16.37 -11.16 9.34
N GLN A 243 -15.38 -11.96 9.71
CA GLN A 243 -14.92 -12.07 11.10
C GLN A 243 -14.25 -10.78 11.55
N ALA A 244 -13.37 -10.19 10.73
CA ALA A 244 -12.68 -8.94 11.01
C ALA A 244 -13.66 -7.76 11.18
N GLU A 245 -14.64 -7.62 10.26
CA GLU A 245 -15.69 -6.59 10.34
C GLU A 245 -16.57 -6.75 11.59
N SER A 246 -16.90 -7.99 11.96
CA SER A 246 -17.67 -8.25 13.17
C SER A 246 -16.90 -7.89 14.44
N LEU A 247 -15.61 -8.23 14.48
CA LEU A 247 -14.73 -7.90 15.59
C LEU A 247 -14.51 -6.38 15.69
N GLU A 248 -14.19 -5.73 14.56
CA GLU A 248 -14.03 -4.26 14.49
C GLU A 248 -15.26 -3.55 15.05
N LYS A 249 -16.45 -3.92 14.57
CA LYS A 249 -17.70 -3.32 15.05
C LYS A 249 -17.88 -3.48 16.55
N ALA A 250 -17.65 -4.68 17.08
CA ALA A 250 -17.79 -4.93 18.53
C ALA A 250 -16.79 -4.09 19.35
N LEU A 251 -15.55 -4.00 18.89
CA LEU A 251 -14.50 -3.20 19.54
C LEU A 251 -14.80 -1.71 19.50
N LEU A 252 -15.27 -1.19 18.37
CA LEU A 252 -15.61 0.23 18.22
C LEU A 252 -16.85 0.61 19.03
N ASP A 253 -17.86 -0.25 19.10
CA ASP A 253 -19.05 -0.03 19.94
C ASP A 253 -18.63 0.05 21.42
N GLN A 254 -17.81 -0.89 21.91
CA GLN A 254 -17.29 -0.87 23.28
C GLN A 254 -16.43 0.38 23.54
N ARG A 255 -15.52 0.72 22.65
CA ARG A 255 -14.68 1.91 22.77
C ARG A 255 -15.50 3.19 22.82
N LYS A 256 -16.55 3.29 21.98
CA LYS A 256 -17.46 4.43 21.99
C LYS A 256 -18.13 4.59 23.37
N GLU A 257 -18.61 3.51 23.96
CA GLU A 257 -19.21 3.53 25.30
C GLU A 257 -18.19 3.97 26.36
N GLU A 258 -16.95 3.45 26.30
CA GLU A 258 -15.88 3.85 27.23
C GLU A 258 -15.55 5.35 27.11
N LEU A 259 -15.43 5.88 25.89
CA LEU A 259 -15.16 7.28 25.63
C LEU A 259 -16.30 8.20 26.10
N VAL A 260 -17.55 7.81 25.86
CA VAL A 260 -18.74 8.53 26.35
C VAL A 260 -18.75 8.55 27.88
N PHE A 261 -18.47 7.42 28.52
CA PHE A 261 -18.40 7.33 29.99
C PHE A 261 -17.28 8.22 30.55
N LEU A 262 -16.08 8.17 29.94
CA LEU A 262 -14.94 9.01 30.36
C LEU A 262 -15.27 10.49 30.21
N TYR A 263 -15.79 10.90 29.06
CA TYR A 263 -16.16 12.29 28.77
C TYR A 263 -17.22 12.80 29.78
N ARG A 264 -18.24 11.97 30.05
CA ARG A 264 -19.26 12.27 31.04
C ARG A 264 -18.68 12.42 32.46
N SER A 265 -17.73 11.57 32.85
CA SER A 265 -17.06 11.64 34.14
C SER A 265 -16.21 12.92 34.31
N VAL A 266 -15.55 13.35 33.23
CA VAL A 266 -14.80 14.61 33.19
C VAL A 266 -15.75 15.81 33.33
N LEU A 267 -16.85 15.85 32.59
CA LEU A 267 -17.85 16.92 32.68
C LEU A 267 -18.45 17.03 34.09
N LEU A 268 -18.73 15.89 34.72
CA LEU A 268 -19.21 15.89 36.14
C LEU A 268 -18.14 16.38 37.10
N SER A 269 -16.87 16.14 36.86
CA SER A 269 -15.77 16.65 37.68
C SER A 269 -15.57 18.16 37.56
N LEU A 270 -16.14 18.80 36.55
CA LEU A 270 -16.14 20.25 36.32
C LEU A 270 -17.37 20.96 36.93
N ASP A 271 -18.05 20.35 37.90
CA ASP A 271 -19.27 20.84 38.57
C ASP A 271 -20.47 21.08 37.62
N LEU A 272 -20.51 20.42 36.47
CA LEU A 272 -21.68 20.41 35.59
C LEU A 272 -22.75 19.45 36.11
N SER A 273 -24.02 19.87 36.07
CA SER A 273 -25.11 18.97 36.45
C SER A 273 -25.19 17.75 35.53
N PRO A 274 -25.71 16.59 36.00
CA PRO A 274 -25.87 15.40 35.16
C PRO A 274 -26.63 15.66 33.85
N GLU A 275 -27.65 16.54 33.87
CA GLU A 275 -28.42 16.92 32.68
C GLU A 275 -27.60 17.75 31.68
N GLN A 276 -26.75 18.66 32.18
CA GLN A 276 -25.84 19.45 31.35
C GLN A 276 -24.72 18.56 30.72
N ALA A 277 -24.21 17.62 31.52
CA ALA A 277 -23.21 16.65 30.99
C ALA A 277 -23.81 15.72 29.94
N GLU A 278 -25.07 15.31 30.08
CA GLU A 278 -25.76 14.47 29.10
C GLU A 278 -26.06 15.21 27.79
N ALA A 279 -26.48 16.48 27.89
CA ALA A 279 -26.72 17.36 26.74
C ALA A 279 -25.44 17.70 25.94
N ALA A 280 -24.27 17.68 26.59
CA ALA A 280 -22.99 17.96 25.96
C ALA A 280 -22.37 16.73 25.23
N VAL A 281 -22.84 15.52 25.54
CA VAL A 281 -22.33 14.24 24.97
C VAL A 281 -23.13 13.75 23.77
N LEU A 282 -24.39 14.19 23.64
CA LEU A 282 -25.26 13.81 22.53
C LEU A 282 -25.14 14.85 21.41
N PRO A 283 -24.75 14.45 20.17
CA PRO A 283 -24.80 15.35 19.00
C PRO A 283 -26.23 15.68 18.60
#